data_0b449fe72e6b2d80d5a0c31323212ee4
#
_entry.id   0b449fe72e6b2d80d5a0c31323212ee4
#
_cell.length_a   1.000
_cell.length_b   1.000
_cell.length_c   1.000
_cell.angle_alpha   90.00
_cell.angle_beta   90.00
_cell.angle_gamma   90.00
#
_symmetry.space_group_name_H-M   'P 1'
#
loop_
_entity.id
_entity.type
_entity.pdbx_description
1 polymer ?
#
loop_
_entity_poly.entity_id
_entity_poly.type
_entity_poly.pdbx_seq_one_letter_code
_entity_poly.pdbx_strand_id
1 'polypeptide(L)'
;MEDVPEPSPAEGEVLVKLKCCGVCGTDLEKVQGVGITTKILGHEAVGEVEEVGKGVPGVSVGMRVFAHHHVPCLECEICKRGKTTYCLEFAKHNLVPCGLAERFVVPRFNVERGAVIELPEGLGYEEASLIEPLSCCILGLENARARGAGSVVIYGAGPVGLMIFKLLRHYGVKRIAVGDVSEYRNSFARKVGCEHVFNPADEQEKEKVIRGPMPSGPELVVVATASAAAFEDATRLAARGGTVLLFGAPKRGATATIDLAHLFLNGTSVVTSYASSEKETQAATKLLADGALTVTDLITHRFPLSQSEQAFAAAAQQQCMKALITD
;
A
#
# COMPACT_ATOMS: atom_id res chain seq x y z
N MET A 1 0.13 0.26 -24.58
CA MET A 1 0.67 -1.12 -24.46
C MET A 1 1.75 -1.32 -25.51
N GLU A 2 2.72 -2.19 -25.24
CA GLU A 2 3.88 -2.41 -26.09
C GLU A 2 4.12 -3.94 -26.16
N ASP A 3 4.35 -4.47 -27.36
CA ASP A 3 4.73 -5.87 -27.51
C ASP A 3 6.20 -6.02 -27.13
N VAL A 4 6.48 -6.96 -26.24
CA VAL A 4 7.83 -7.28 -25.78
C VAL A 4 8.14 -8.76 -26.05
N PRO A 5 9.41 -9.16 -26.20
CA PRO A 5 9.77 -10.56 -26.29
C PRO A 5 9.23 -11.35 -25.11
N GLU A 6 8.74 -12.56 -25.38
CA GLU A 6 8.27 -13.45 -24.32
C GLU A 6 9.42 -13.77 -23.35
N PRO A 7 9.26 -13.51 -22.04
CA PRO A 7 10.32 -13.76 -21.08
C PRO A 7 10.46 -15.25 -20.81
N SER A 8 11.70 -15.70 -20.59
CA SER A 8 12.03 -17.07 -20.20
C SER A 8 12.91 -17.04 -18.96
N PRO A 9 12.66 -17.90 -17.94
CA PRO A 9 13.39 -17.88 -16.72
C PRO A 9 14.78 -18.51 -16.88
N ALA A 10 15.81 -17.82 -16.40
CA ALA A 10 17.14 -18.35 -16.26
C ALA A 10 17.28 -19.24 -15.00
N GLU A 11 18.49 -19.73 -14.73
CA GLU A 11 18.79 -20.47 -13.49
C GLU A 11 18.50 -19.60 -12.25
N GLY A 12 17.70 -20.13 -11.32
CA GLY A 12 17.28 -19.45 -10.10
C GLY A 12 16.07 -18.53 -10.26
N GLU A 13 15.48 -18.43 -11.43
CA GLU A 13 14.34 -17.56 -11.72
C GLU A 13 13.03 -18.33 -11.88
N VAL A 14 11.90 -17.62 -11.80
CA VAL A 14 10.55 -18.21 -11.94
C VAL A 14 9.74 -17.39 -12.94
N LEU A 15 9.16 -18.06 -13.95
CA LEU A 15 8.19 -17.45 -14.85
C LEU A 15 6.79 -17.58 -14.27
N VAL A 16 6.08 -16.47 -14.20
CA VAL A 16 4.71 -16.39 -13.71
C VAL A 16 3.79 -15.88 -14.81
N LYS A 17 2.69 -16.58 -15.05
CA LYS A 17 1.58 -16.09 -15.86
C LYS A 17 0.69 -15.22 -14.99
N LEU A 18 0.48 -13.98 -15.40
CA LEU A 18 -0.37 -13.03 -14.70
C LEU A 18 -1.81 -13.56 -14.60
N LYS A 19 -2.43 -13.40 -13.46
CA LYS A 19 -3.88 -13.59 -13.22
C LYS A 19 -4.56 -12.32 -12.79
N CYS A 20 -3.87 -11.50 -11.97
CA CYS A 20 -4.41 -10.25 -11.51
C CYS A 20 -3.28 -9.30 -11.06
N CYS A 21 -3.43 -8.02 -11.32
CA CYS A 21 -2.56 -6.98 -10.78
C CYS A 21 -3.38 -5.74 -10.41
N GLY A 22 -3.18 -5.23 -9.21
CA GLY A 22 -3.80 -3.98 -8.78
C GLY A 22 -3.14 -2.75 -9.42
N VAL A 23 -3.93 -1.73 -9.74
CA VAL A 23 -3.42 -0.40 -10.15
C VAL A 23 -3.16 0.44 -8.91
N CYS A 24 -1.93 0.89 -8.75
CA CYS A 24 -1.48 1.73 -7.62
C CYS A 24 -1.29 3.19 -8.03
N GLY A 25 -1.40 4.11 -7.05
CA GLY A 25 -1.06 5.52 -7.23
C GLY A 25 0.38 5.73 -7.73
N THR A 26 1.32 4.91 -7.28
CA THR A 26 2.71 4.93 -7.74
C THR A 26 2.84 4.61 -9.24
N ASP A 27 2.01 3.72 -9.78
CA ASP A 27 2.00 3.45 -11.22
C ASP A 27 1.48 4.66 -12.00
N LEU A 28 0.47 5.36 -11.47
CA LEU A 28 -0.02 6.61 -12.07
C LEU A 28 1.06 7.69 -12.12
N GLU A 29 1.84 7.85 -11.05
CA GLU A 29 2.96 8.80 -11.01
C GLU A 29 4.04 8.44 -12.02
N LYS A 30 4.39 7.16 -12.15
CA LYS A 30 5.36 6.67 -13.15
C LYS A 30 4.91 7.00 -14.58
N VAL A 31 3.63 6.74 -14.91
CA VAL A 31 3.07 7.06 -16.24
C VAL A 31 3.08 8.55 -16.53
N GLN A 32 2.86 9.39 -15.52
CA GLN A 32 2.90 10.85 -15.64
C GLN A 32 4.32 11.42 -15.67
N GLY A 33 5.36 10.59 -15.52
CA GLY A 33 6.74 11.04 -15.42
C GLY A 33 7.05 11.81 -14.14
N VAL A 34 6.23 11.63 -13.10
CA VAL A 34 6.40 12.25 -11.79
C VAL A 34 7.15 11.27 -10.87
N GLY A 35 8.16 11.75 -10.19
CA GLY A 35 8.91 10.95 -9.20
C GLY A 35 9.89 9.95 -9.81
N ILE A 36 9.59 8.66 -9.78
CA ILE A 36 10.46 7.60 -10.31
C ILE A 36 10.19 7.43 -11.81
N THR A 37 11.13 7.79 -12.64
CA THR A 37 11.05 7.67 -14.11
C THR A 37 11.44 6.23 -14.57
N THR A 38 10.65 5.24 -14.24
CA THR A 38 10.82 3.87 -14.74
C THR A 38 9.58 3.45 -15.53
N LYS A 39 9.79 2.69 -16.59
CA LYS A 39 8.70 2.06 -17.37
C LYS A 39 8.15 0.78 -16.72
N ILE A 40 8.68 0.37 -15.56
CA ILE A 40 8.24 -0.83 -14.86
C ILE A 40 6.96 -0.51 -14.09
N LEU A 41 5.85 -1.06 -14.56
CA LEU A 41 4.51 -0.89 -14.01
C LEU A 41 3.99 -2.19 -13.41
N GLY A 42 3.09 -2.05 -12.43
CA GLY A 42 2.50 -3.19 -11.74
C GLY A 42 3.44 -3.83 -10.73
N HIS A 43 3.01 -3.77 -9.49
CA HIS A 43 3.76 -4.31 -8.36
C HIS A 43 2.85 -5.02 -7.36
N GLU A 44 1.56 -5.11 -7.68
CA GLU A 44 0.55 -5.87 -6.94
C GLU A 44 0.18 -7.14 -7.73
N ALA A 45 1.21 -7.83 -8.26
CA ALA A 45 1.04 -8.90 -9.23
C ALA A 45 0.87 -10.27 -8.58
N VAL A 46 -0.17 -10.98 -8.99
CA VAL A 46 -0.44 -12.37 -8.62
C VAL A 46 -0.65 -13.21 -9.88
N GLY A 47 -0.26 -14.47 -9.80
CA GLY A 47 -0.37 -15.35 -10.95
C GLY A 47 -0.16 -16.82 -10.63
N GLU A 48 0.13 -17.55 -11.67
CA GLU A 48 0.41 -18.99 -11.61
C GLU A 48 1.80 -19.24 -12.20
N VAL A 49 2.60 -20.03 -11.52
CA VAL A 49 3.92 -20.42 -11.98
C VAL A 49 3.79 -21.24 -13.25
N GLU A 50 4.35 -20.75 -14.35
CA GLU A 50 4.30 -21.41 -15.68
C GLU A 50 5.59 -22.19 -15.96
N GLU A 51 6.75 -21.67 -15.52
CA GLU A 51 8.04 -22.32 -15.65
C GLU A 51 8.95 -22.02 -14.46
N VAL A 52 9.77 -22.99 -14.08
CA VAL A 52 10.72 -22.86 -12.96
C VAL A 52 12.13 -23.08 -13.49
N GLY A 53 12.98 -22.08 -13.33
CA GLY A 53 14.38 -22.17 -13.68
C GLY A 53 15.13 -23.20 -12.80
N LYS A 54 16.24 -23.71 -13.31
CA LYS A 54 17.04 -24.70 -12.58
C LYS A 54 17.49 -24.13 -11.21
N GLY A 55 17.44 -24.95 -10.18
CA GLY A 55 17.98 -24.61 -8.86
C GLY A 55 17.05 -23.79 -7.95
N VAL A 56 15.76 -23.66 -8.27
CA VAL A 56 14.75 -23.03 -7.42
C VAL A 56 14.10 -24.09 -6.52
N PRO A 57 14.32 -24.06 -5.21
CA PRO A 57 13.67 -24.99 -4.30
C PRO A 57 12.26 -24.51 -3.91
N GLY A 58 11.35 -25.46 -3.67
CA GLY A 58 10.04 -25.17 -3.05
C GLY A 58 9.01 -24.49 -3.97
N VAL A 59 9.33 -24.24 -5.25
CA VAL A 59 8.41 -23.70 -6.24
C VAL A 59 8.15 -24.75 -7.31
N SER A 60 6.91 -24.89 -7.74
CA SER A 60 6.50 -25.85 -8.78
C SER A 60 5.56 -25.18 -9.78
N VAL A 61 5.55 -25.73 -11.01
CA VAL A 61 4.61 -25.33 -12.06
C VAL A 61 3.17 -25.56 -11.59
N GLY A 62 2.28 -24.61 -11.86
CA GLY A 62 0.90 -24.60 -11.41
C GLY A 62 0.70 -24.00 -10.01
N MET A 63 1.77 -23.67 -9.26
CA MET A 63 1.68 -23.00 -7.97
C MET A 63 1.07 -21.61 -8.14
N ARG A 64 0.06 -21.29 -7.33
CA ARG A 64 -0.57 -19.98 -7.27
C ARG A 64 0.26 -19.06 -6.37
N VAL A 65 0.70 -17.90 -6.88
CA VAL A 65 1.67 -17.07 -6.16
C VAL A 65 1.32 -15.58 -6.20
N PHE A 66 1.66 -14.90 -5.11
CA PHE A 66 1.92 -13.46 -5.10
C PHE A 66 3.43 -13.26 -5.36
N ALA A 67 3.78 -12.37 -6.29
CA ALA A 67 5.16 -12.07 -6.63
C ALA A 67 5.57 -10.69 -6.09
N HIS A 68 6.38 -10.68 -5.01
CA HIS A 68 6.86 -9.42 -4.43
C HIS A 68 7.98 -8.82 -5.30
N HIS A 69 7.75 -7.60 -5.76
CA HIS A 69 8.62 -6.93 -6.74
C HIS A 69 9.92 -6.37 -6.15
N HIS A 70 9.94 -6.03 -4.87
CA HIS A 70 11.09 -5.43 -4.19
C HIS A 70 11.47 -6.23 -2.95
N VAL A 71 12.74 -6.60 -2.84
CA VAL A 71 13.25 -7.37 -1.69
C VAL A 71 14.54 -6.79 -1.14
N PRO A 72 14.76 -6.80 0.18
CA PRO A 72 16.00 -6.35 0.79
C PRO A 72 17.11 -7.39 0.63
N CYS A 73 18.38 -6.99 0.74
CA CYS A 73 19.49 -7.95 0.77
C CYS A 73 19.58 -8.78 2.06
N LEU A 74 18.99 -8.31 3.16
CA LEU A 74 18.99 -8.89 4.51
C LEU A 74 20.36 -8.90 5.22
N GLU A 75 21.44 -8.46 4.58
CA GLU A 75 22.82 -8.57 5.07
C GLU A 75 23.45 -7.23 5.48
N CYS A 76 23.04 -6.13 4.83
CA CYS A 76 23.64 -4.81 5.06
C CYS A 76 23.27 -4.24 6.43
N GLU A 77 24.02 -3.24 6.88
CA GLU A 77 23.80 -2.58 8.17
C GLU A 77 22.41 -1.94 8.31
N ILE A 78 21.79 -1.53 7.19
CA ILE A 78 20.43 -0.99 7.18
C ILE A 78 19.42 -2.12 7.50
N CYS A 79 19.59 -3.28 6.85
CA CYS A 79 18.76 -4.46 7.10
C CYS A 79 18.92 -4.98 8.54
N LYS A 80 20.14 -5.07 9.05
CA LYS A 80 20.42 -5.51 10.43
C LYS A 80 19.77 -4.61 11.50
N ARG A 81 19.55 -3.33 11.18
CA ARG A 81 18.80 -2.40 12.04
C ARG A 81 17.28 -2.50 11.86
N GLY A 82 16.77 -3.48 11.11
CA GLY A 82 15.33 -3.65 10.84
C GLY A 82 14.73 -2.63 9.88
N LYS A 83 15.54 -1.88 9.12
CA LYS A 83 15.09 -0.89 8.15
C LYS A 83 15.17 -1.44 6.72
N THR A 84 14.63 -2.63 6.53
CA THR A 84 14.76 -3.46 5.33
C THR A 84 14.34 -2.76 4.04
N THR A 85 13.26 -1.99 4.06
CA THR A 85 12.75 -1.25 2.89
C THR A 85 13.64 -0.06 2.47
N TYR A 86 14.61 0.32 3.29
CA TYR A 86 15.62 1.34 2.97
C TYR A 86 16.96 0.72 2.54
N CYS A 87 17.02 -0.59 2.36
CA CYS A 87 18.17 -1.29 1.81
C CYS A 87 18.52 -0.77 0.41
N LEU A 88 19.81 -0.59 0.12
CA LEU A 88 20.24 -0.07 -1.19
C LEU A 88 19.96 -1.03 -2.36
N GLU A 89 19.75 -2.33 -2.06
CA GLU A 89 19.37 -3.32 -3.06
C GLU A 89 17.84 -3.40 -3.27
N PHE A 90 17.03 -2.87 -2.35
CA PHE A 90 15.59 -3.06 -2.28
C PHE A 90 14.84 -2.79 -3.59
N ALA A 91 15.19 -1.70 -4.29
CA ALA A 91 14.51 -1.29 -5.53
C ALA A 91 15.29 -1.63 -6.82
N LYS A 92 16.40 -2.37 -6.72
CA LYS A 92 17.24 -2.68 -7.90
C LYS A 92 16.75 -3.88 -8.70
N HIS A 93 16.12 -4.82 -8.04
CA HIS A 93 15.63 -6.06 -8.63
C HIS A 93 14.11 -6.00 -8.72
N ASN A 94 13.57 -6.09 -9.91
CA ASN A 94 12.13 -5.94 -10.17
C ASN A 94 11.63 -7.07 -11.07
N LEU A 95 10.31 -7.24 -11.15
CA LEU A 95 9.70 -8.18 -12.08
C LEU A 95 10.05 -7.80 -13.54
N VAL A 96 10.33 -8.77 -14.42
CA VAL A 96 10.80 -8.54 -15.78
C VAL A 96 9.81 -9.15 -16.79
N PRO A 97 9.27 -8.38 -17.76
CA PRO A 97 9.51 -6.96 -18.03
C PRO A 97 8.88 -6.04 -16.97
N CYS A 98 7.74 -6.45 -16.39
CA CYS A 98 7.02 -5.75 -15.31
C CYS A 98 5.87 -6.62 -14.81
N GLY A 99 5.24 -6.27 -13.67
CA GLY A 99 4.09 -7.03 -13.16
C GLY A 99 2.78 -6.83 -13.95
N LEU A 100 2.70 -5.80 -14.79
CA LEU A 100 1.60 -5.60 -15.74
C LEU A 100 1.98 -6.12 -17.14
N ALA A 101 2.34 -7.39 -17.21
CA ALA A 101 2.59 -8.13 -18.45
C ALA A 101 1.87 -9.48 -18.37
N GLU A 102 1.49 -10.06 -19.53
CA GLU A 102 0.85 -11.38 -19.56
C GLU A 102 1.68 -12.45 -18.84
N ARG A 103 3.01 -12.33 -18.95
CA ARG A 103 4.02 -13.14 -18.28
C ARG A 103 5.13 -12.27 -17.75
N PHE A 104 5.66 -12.63 -16.61
CA PHE A 104 6.82 -11.95 -16.04
C PHE A 104 7.73 -12.94 -15.30
N VAL A 105 9.01 -12.65 -15.33
CA VAL A 105 10.01 -13.38 -14.56
C VAL A 105 10.20 -12.71 -13.20
N VAL A 106 10.23 -13.53 -12.15
CA VAL A 106 10.72 -13.12 -10.82
C VAL A 106 12.22 -13.40 -10.80
N PRO A 107 13.09 -12.37 -10.69
CA PRO A 107 14.53 -12.54 -10.74
C PRO A 107 15.07 -13.42 -9.63
N ARG A 108 16.19 -14.09 -9.87
CA ARG A 108 16.88 -14.96 -8.89
C ARG A 108 17.06 -14.27 -7.53
N PHE A 109 17.51 -13.02 -7.52
CA PHE A 109 17.70 -12.25 -6.30
C PHE A 109 16.43 -12.20 -5.43
N ASN A 110 15.28 -12.00 -6.07
CA ASN A 110 13.98 -11.95 -5.41
C ASN A 110 13.53 -13.34 -4.94
N VAL A 111 13.69 -14.35 -5.80
CA VAL A 111 13.35 -15.76 -5.48
C VAL A 111 14.11 -16.24 -4.25
N GLU A 112 15.44 -16.06 -4.22
CA GLU A 112 16.31 -16.46 -3.08
C GLU A 112 15.94 -15.76 -1.77
N ARG A 113 15.19 -14.66 -1.81
CA ARG A 113 14.76 -13.87 -0.64
C ARG A 113 13.26 -14.01 -0.32
N GLY A 114 12.62 -15.03 -0.91
CA GLY A 114 11.25 -15.39 -0.57
C GLY A 114 10.17 -14.49 -1.21
N ALA A 115 10.49 -13.83 -2.33
CA ALA A 115 9.51 -12.99 -3.05
C ALA A 115 8.40 -13.77 -3.76
N VAL A 116 8.57 -15.08 -3.98
CA VAL A 116 7.54 -15.96 -4.52
C VAL A 116 6.77 -16.55 -3.36
N ILE A 117 5.60 -15.98 -3.08
CA ILE A 117 4.77 -16.37 -1.93
C ILE A 117 3.61 -17.21 -2.44
N GLU A 118 3.57 -18.49 -2.04
CA GLU A 118 2.46 -19.39 -2.36
C GLU A 118 1.16 -18.87 -1.75
N LEU A 119 0.10 -18.82 -2.56
CA LEU A 119 -1.22 -18.45 -2.08
C LEU A 119 -1.89 -19.63 -1.38
N PRO A 120 -2.34 -19.46 -0.14
CA PRO A 120 -3.12 -20.47 0.57
C PRO A 120 -4.34 -20.92 -0.22
N GLU A 121 -4.74 -22.17 -0.01
CA GLU A 121 -5.99 -22.69 -0.57
C GLU A 121 -7.17 -21.81 -0.13
N GLY A 122 -8.06 -21.48 -1.09
CA GLY A 122 -9.22 -20.62 -0.85
C GLY A 122 -8.96 -19.12 -1.04
N LEU A 123 -7.71 -18.63 -0.97
CA LEU A 123 -7.42 -17.22 -1.24
C LEU A 123 -7.49 -16.94 -2.75
N GLY A 124 -8.41 -16.07 -3.17
CA GLY A 124 -8.62 -15.69 -4.57
C GLY A 124 -7.49 -14.79 -5.11
N TYR A 125 -7.27 -14.80 -6.44
CA TYR A 125 -6.26 -13.94 -7.07
C TYR A 125 -6.54 -12.44 -6.86
N GLU A 126 -7.80 -12.02 -6.96
CA GLU A 126 -8.19 -10.62 -6.73
C GLU A 126 -7.88 -10.16 -5.31
N GLU A 127 -8.19 -10.99 -4.33
CA GLU A 127 -7.88 -10.70 -2.93
C GLU A 127 -6.37 -10.71 -2.68
N ALA A 128 -5.66 -11.67 -3.27
CA ALA A 128 -4.22 -11.78 -3.15
C ALA A 128 -3.47 -10.60 -3.79
N SER A 129 -4.02 -9.95 -4.82
CA SER A 129 -3.43 -8.73 -5.39
C SER A 129 -3.39 -7.55 -4.40
N LEU A 130 -4.17 -7.61 -3.31
CA LEU A 130 -4.17 -6.62 -2.26
C LEU A 130 -3.13 -6.91 -1.15
N ILE A 131 -2.36 -7.99 -1.25
CA ILE A 131 -1.30 -8.35 -0.28
C ILE A 131 -0.27 -7.23 -0.21
N GLU A 132 0.21 -6.73 -1.35
CA GLU A 132 1.25 -5.68 -1.37
C GLU A 132 0.77 -4.40 -0.67
N PRO A 133 -0.33 -3.73 -1.10
CA PRO A 133 -0.75 -2.50 -0.44
C PRO A 133 -1.16 -2.71 1.02
N LEU A 134 -1.71 -3.86 1.38
CA LEU A 134 -2.03 -4.21 2.77
C LEU A 134 -0.75 -4.37 3.61
N SER A 135 0.29 -5.00 3.06
CA SER A 135 1.57 -5.15 3.74
C SER A 135 2.25 -3.80 4.01
N CYS A 136 2.16 -2.86 3.08
CA CYS A 136 2.60 -1.48 3.29
C CYS A 136 1.85 -0.82 4.45
N CYS A 137 0.52 -1.02 4.53
CA CYS A 137 -0.29 -0.51 5.64
C CYS A 137 0.14 -1.12 6.98
N ILE A 138 0.44 -2.42 7.03
CA ILE A 138 0.93 -3.11 8.23
C ILE A 138 2.23 -2.47 8.71
N LEU A 139 3.24 -2.33 7.83
CA LEU A 139 4.51 -1.70 8.19
C LEU A 139 4.32 -0.27 8.69
N GLY A 140 3.48 0.53 8.00
CA GLY A 140 3.19 1.90 8.41
C GLY A 140 2.63 1.99 9.81
N LEU A 141 1.65 1.15 10.12
CA LEU A 141 1.01 1.10 11.43
C LEU A 141 1.95 0.51 12.52
N GLU A 142 2.83 -0.43 12.18
CA GLU A 142 3.87 -0.90 13.09
C GLU A 142 4.89 0.20 13.40
N ASN A 143 5.37 0.94 12.39
CA ASN A 143 6.27 2.08 12.60
C ASN A 143 5.64 3.15 13.49
N ALA A 144 4.34 3.40 13.34
CA ALA A 144 3.58 4.35 14.16
C ALA A 144 3.14 3.80 15.52
N ARG A 145 3.43 2.54 15.85
CA ARG A 145 2.99 1.84 17.07
C ARG A 145 1.47 1.88 17.28
N ALA A 146 0.73 1.76 16.20
CA ALA A 146 -0.72 1.98 16.17
C ALA A 146 -1.56 0.98 16.99
N ARG A 147 -1.03 -0.21 17.32
CA ARG A 147 -1.77 -1.26 18.08
C ARG A 147 -2.22 -0.81 19.49
N GLY A 148 -1.69 0.26 20.02
CA GLY A 148 -2.09 0.79 21.33
C GLY A 148 -2.87 2.11 21.23
N ALA A 149 -3.09 2.64 20.03
CA ALA A 149 -3.75 3.92 19.87
C ALA A 149 -5.24 3.84 20.24
N GLY A 150 -5.70 4.72 21.14
CA GLY A 150 -7.11 4.83 21.52
C GLY A 150 -7.94 5.65 20.52
N SER A 151 -7.29 6.50 19.71
CA SER A 151 -7.96 7.39 18.76
C SER A 151 -7.07 7.71 17.55
N VAL A 152 -7.67 7.68 16.35
CA VAL A 152 -6.94 7.86 15.09
C VAL A 152 -7.72 8.77 14.14
N VAL A 153 -7.03 9.66 13.46
CA VAL A 153 -7.54 10.39 12.30
C VAL A 153 -6.76 9.98 11.07
N ILE A 154 -7.45 9.73 9.95
CA ILE A 154 -6.87 9.37 8.67
C ILE A 154 -7.21 10.46 7.66
N TYR A 155 -6.20 11.11 7.10
CA TYR A 155 -6.33 11.99 5.93
C TYR A 155 -6.10 11.18 4.66
N GLY A 156 -7.12 11.13 3.81
CA GLY A 156 -7.18 10.34 2.60
C GLY A 156 -8.06 9.10 2.76
N ALA A 157 -9.25 9.10 2.15
CA ALA A 157 -10.19 7.98 2.10
C ALA A 157 -10.05 7.16 0.80
N GLY A 158 -8.87 7.17 0.18
CA GLY A 158 -8.53 6.27 -0.93
C GLY A 158 -8.36 4.81 -0.49
N PRO A 159 -8.04 3.89 -1.41
CA PRO A 159 -7.91 2.45 -1.10
C PRO A 159 -7.02 2.18 0.10
N VAL A 160 -5.84 2.82 0.15
CA VAL A 160 -4.87 2.67 1.24
C VAL A 160 -5.41 3.21 2.56
N GLY A 161 -6.01 4.42 2.57
CA GLY A 161 -6.60 4.98 3.79
C GLY A 161 -7.70 4.09 4.36
N LEU A 162 -8.51 3.46 3.50
CA LEU A 162 -9.56 2.53 3.93
C LEU A 162 -9.01 1.16 4.34
N MET A 163 -7.91 0.68 3.75
CA MET A 163 -7.20 -0.49 4.27
C MET A 163 -6.64 -0.22 5.68
N ILE A 164 -6.05 0.95 5.89
CA ILE A 164 -5.57 1.40 7.21
C ILE A 164 -6.74 1.47 8.20
N PHE A 165 -7.88 2.04 7.82
CA PHE A 165 -9.09 2.05 8.65
C PHE A 165 -9.50 0.64 9.07
N LYS A 166 -9.58 -0.30 8.12
CA LYS A 166 -9.96 -1.70 8.40
C LYS A 166 -8.95 -2.41 9.30
N LEU A 167 -7.65 -2.22 9.08
CA LEU A 167 -6.59 -2.73 9.95
C LEU A 167 -6.69 -2.18 11.39
N LEU A 168 -6.93 -0.88 11.55
CA LEU A 168 -7.09 -0.26 12.86
C LEU A 168 -8.33 -0.82 13.58
N ARG A 169 -9.43 -1.04 12.87
CA ARG A 169 -10.62 -1.74 13.42
C ARG A 169 -10.28 -3.16 13.86
N HIS A 170 -9.53 -3.89 13.04
CA HIS A 170 -9.03 -5.23 13.40
C HIS A 170 -8.12 -5.19 14.63
N TYR A 171 -7.31 -4.16 14.81
CA TYR A 171 -6.49 -3.95 16.02
C TYR A 171 -7.30 -3.50 17.25
N GLY A 172 -8.61 -3.30 17.10
CA GLY A 172 -9.51 -2.93 18.21
C GLY A 172 -9.61 -1.43 18.45
N VAL A 173 -9.06 -0.57 17.59
CA VAL A 173 -9.21 0.89 17.70
C VAL A 173 -10.68 1.25 17.45
N LYS A 174 -11.29 1.96 18.39
CA LYS A 174 -12.73 2.28 18.33
C LYS A 174 -13.01 3.67 17.76
N ARG A 175 -12.18 4.64 18.10
CA ARG A 175 -12.36 6.05 17.70
C ARG A 175 -11.50 6.36 16.48
N ILE A 176 -12.09 6.25 15.29
CA ILE A 176 -11.40 6.51 14.03
C ILE A 176 -12.23 7.49 13.22
N ALA A 177 -11.63 8.60 12.81
CA ALA A 177 -12.21 9.50 11.83
C ALA A 177 -11.42 9.43 10.52
N VAL A 178 -12.12 9.50 9.38
CA VAL A 178 -11.52 9.44 8.03
C VAL A 178 -11.97 10.65 7.24
N GLY A 179 -11.05 11.34 6.58
CA GLY A 179 -11.36 12.52 5.80
C GLY A 179 -10.74 12.53 4.41
N ASP A 180 -11.54 12.94 3.40
CA ASP A 180 -11.08 13.18 2.04
C ASP A 180 -11.80 14.42 1.47
N VAL A 181 -11.17 15.11 0.52
CA VAL A 181 -11.81 16.21 -0.22
C VAL A 181 -12.81 15.71 -1.26
N SER A 182 -12.74 14.45 -1.64
CA SER A 182 -13.64 13.80 -2.59
C SER A 182 -14.88 13.24 -1.88
N GLU A 183 -16.05 13.77 -2.22
CA GLU A 183 -17.31 13.24 -1.68
C GLU A 183 -17.58 11.79 -2.12
N TYR A 184 -17.13 11.40 -3.30
CA TYR A 184 -17.18 9.99 -3.73
C TYR A 184 -16.45 9.08 -2.71
N ARG A 185 -15.24 9.45 -2.30
CA ARG A 185 -14.44 8.70 -1.32
C ARG A 185 -15.04 8.77 0.07
N ASN A 186 -15.54 9.90 0.49
CA ASN A 186 -16.22 10.06 1.78
C ASN A 186 -17.48 9.19 1.85
N SER A 187 -18.30 9.19 0.79
CA SER A 187 -19.47 8.32 0.71
C SER A 187 -19.09 6.83 0.73
N PHE A 188 -17.99 6.47 0.07
CA PHE A 188 -17.49 5.10 0.11
C PHE A 188 -16.95 4.73 1.50
N ALA A 189 -16.28 5.64 2.19
CA ALA A 189 -15.82 5.44 3.57
C ALA A 189 -17.01 5.14 4.51
N ARG A 190 -18.11 5.89 4.39
CA ARG A 190 -19.35 5.61 5.13
C ARG A 190 -19.90 4.22 4.79
N LYS A 191 -19.91 3.84 3.51
CA LYS A 191 -20.39 2.52 3.04
C LYS A 191 -19.61 1.36 3.65
N VAL A 192 -18.29 1.50 3.85
CA VAL A 192 -17.44 0.46 4.48
C VAL A 192 -17.39 0.55 6.01
N GLY A 193 -18.26 1.36 6.63
CA GLY A 193 -18.46 1.39 8.07
C GLY A 193 -17.67 2.44 8.84
N CYS A 194 -17.13 3.49 8.17
CA CYS A 194 -16.57 4.63 8.87
C CYS A 194 -17.70 5.49 9.46
N GLU A 195 -17.79 5.57 10.77
CA GLU A 195 -18.82 6.35 11.48
C GLU A 195 -18.53 7.86 11.46
N HIS A 196 -17.25 8.22 11.51
CA HIS A 196 -16.79 9.61 11.56
C HIS A 196 -16.07 9.95 10.27
N VAL A 197 -16.77 10.58 9.35
CA VAL A 197 -16.25 10.97 8.03
C VAL A 197 -16.38 12.48 7.86
N PHE A 198 -15.34 13.15 7.37
CA PHE A 198 -15.31 14.60 7.22
C PHE A 198 -14.64 15.04 5.91
N ASN A 199 -14.99 16.25 5.46
CA ASN A 199 -14.23 16.93 4.41
C ASN A 199 -13.19 17.84 5.07
N PRO A 200 -11.87 17.58 4.90
CA PRO A 200 -10.82 18.41 5.49
C PRO A 200 -10.78 19.86 4.97
N ALA A 201 -11.47 20.17 3.88
CA ALA A 201 -11.64 21.55 3.39
C ALA A 201 -12.76 22.30 4.14
N ASP A 202 -13.65 21.62 4.85
CA ASP A 202 -14.65 22.21 5.74
C ASP A 202 -14.15 22.16 7.19
N GLU A 203 -13.60 23.28 7.64
CA GLU A 203 -13.00 23.39 8.98
C GLU A 203 -14.03 23.17 10.11
N GLN A 204 -15.27 23.59 9.92
CA GLN A 204 -16.33 23.43 10.93
C GLN A 204 -16.78 21.97 11.03
N GLU A 205 -16.98 21.30 9.90
CA GLU A 205 -17.28 19.86 9.87
C GLU A 205 -16.14 19.06 10.48
N LYS A 206 -14.90 19.32 10.05
CA LYS A 206 -13.69 18.66 10.57
C LYS A 206 -13.60 18.77 12.09
N GLU A 207 -13.69 19.98 12.63
CA GLU A 207 -13.59 20.21 14.08
C GLU A 207 -14.69 19.46 14.82
N LYS A 208 -15.93 19.53 14.36
CA LYS A 208 -17.08 18.84 14.97
C LYS A 208 -16.89 17.32 14.96
N VAL A 209 -16.52 16.75 13.80
CA VAL A 209 -16.38 15.30 13.61
C VAL A 209 -15.23 14.73 14.41
N ILE A 210 -14.13 15.46 14.53
CA ILE A 210 -12.94 15.00 15.24
C ILE A 210 -13.07 15.26 16.75
N ARG A 211 -13.40 16.47 17.17
CA ARG A 211 -13.41 16.85 18.60
C ARG A 211 -14.54 16.21 19.38
N GLY A 212 -15.66 15.85 18.73
CA GLY A 212 -16.73 15.12 19.39
C GLY A 212 -16.22 13.82 20.05
N PRO A 213 -15.69 12.85 19.30
CA PRO A 213 -15.14 11.62 19.84
C PRO A 213 -13.72 11.76 20.42
N MET A 214 -12.96 12.81 20.08
CA MET A 214 -11.55 13.00 20.43
C MET A 214 -11.27 14.42 20.94
N PRO A 215 -11.83 14.83 22.09
CA PRO A 215 -11.74 16.22 22.56
C PRO A 215 -10.31 16.70 22.81
N SER A 216 -9.40 15.81 23.19
CA SER A 216 -7.97 16.10 23.38
C SER A 216 -7.11 15.93 22.11
N GLY A 217 -7.74 15.68 20.97
CA GLY A 217 -7.07 15.31 19.71
C GLY A 217 -6.81 13.81 19.56
N PRO A 218 -6.47 13.35 18.35
CA PRO A 218 -6.13 11.96 18.06
C PRO A 218 -4.72 11.62 18.54
N GLU A 219 -4.55 10.41 19.09
CA GLU A 219 -3.25 9.87 19.48
C GLU A 219 -2.37 9.51 18.26
N LEU A 220 -3.01 9.17 17.15
CA LEU A 220 -2.35 8.93 15.89
C LEU A 220 -3.07 9.68 14.76
N VAL A 221 -2.31 10.39 13.95
CA VAL A 221 -2.81 10.94 12.67
C VAL A 221 -2.07 10.29 11.52
N VAL A 222 -2.81 9.66 10.62
CA VAL A 222 -2.26 9.02 9.42
C VAL A 222 -2.51 9.93 8.22
N VAL A 223 -1.46 10.32 7.53
CA VAL A 223 -1.53 11.08 6.28
C VAL A 223 -1.36 10.11 5.11
N ALA A 224 -2.48 9.54 4.66
CA ALA A 224 -2.55 8.60 3.54
C ALA A 224 -2.78 9.31 2.18
N THR A 225 -2.24 10.49 2.04
CA THR A 225 -2.29 11.35 0.84
C THR A 225 -0.95 12.06 0.64
N ALA A 226 -0.64 12.45 -0.59
CA ALA A 226 0.57 13.22 -0.93
C ALA A 226 0.46 14.72 -0.58
N SER A 227 -0.62 15.17 0.07
CA SER A 227 -0.90 16.57 0.37
C SER A 227 -0.02 17.11 1.49
N ALA A 228 0.81 18.12 1.21
CA ALA A 228 1.58 18.83 2.22
C ALA A 228 0.66 19.53 3.24
N ALA A 229 -0.45 20.12 2.78
CA ALA A 229 -1.43 20.77 3.66
C ALA A 229 -2.07 19.79 4.66
N ALA A 230 -2.38 18.55 4.22
CA ALA A 230 -2.87 17.52 5.13
C ALA A 230 -1.81 17.12 6.18
N PHE A 231 -0.53 17.10 5.82
CA PHE A 231 0.56 16.84 6.75
C PHE A 231 0.74 17.99 7.76
N GLU A 232 0.69 19.24 7.30
CA GLU A 232 0.73 20.42 8.16
C GLU A 232 -0.42 20.42 9.16
N ASP A 233 -1.63 20.13 8.69
CA ASP A 233 -2.81 20.05 9.54
C ASP A 233 -2.71 18.89 10.56
N ALA A 234 -2.23 17.72 10.11
CA ALA A 234 -1.98 16.57 10.98
C ALA A 234 -1.05 16.89 12.15
N THR A 235 0.00 17.70 11.93
CA THR A 235 0.95 18.09 12.98
C THR A 235 0.31 19.02 14.03
N ARG A 236 -0.68 19.83 13.64
CA ARG A 236 -1.44 20.69 14.56
C ARG A 236 -2.53 19.93 15.31
N LEU A 237 -3.11 18.91 14.64
CA LEU A 237 -4.26 18.17 15.16
C LEU A 237 -3.88 17.12 16.21
N ALA A 238 -2.69 16.53 16.10
CA ALA A 238 -2.24 15.45 16.97
C ALA A 238 -2.33 15.82 18.46
N ALA A 239 -2.82 14.89 19.28
CA ALA A 239 -2.85 15.06 20.72
C ALA A 239 -1.43 15.24 21.30
N ARG A 240 -1.34 15.74 22.53
CA ARG A 240 -0.05 15.81 23.27
C ARG A 240 0.53 14.40 23.42
N GLY A 241 1.80 14.23 23.04
CA GLY A 241 2.46 12.92 22.97
C GLY A 241 2.02 12.06 21.79
N GLY A 242 1.20 12.61 20.88
CA GLY A 242 0.68 11.89 19.71
C GLY A 242 1.71 11.66 18.60
N THR A 243 1.33 10.87 17.62
CA THR A 243 2.17 10.52 16.48
C THR A 243 1.49 10.93 15.17
N VAL A 244 2.27 11.48 14.25
CA VAL A 244 1.87 11.71 12.85
C VAL A 244 2.62 10.72 11.97
N LEU A 245 1.89 9.87 11.24
CA LEU A 245 2.43 8.96 10.25
C LEU A 245 2.30 9.59 8.85
N LEU A 246 3.41 9.98 8.25
CA LEU A 246 3.47 10.35 6.85
C LEU A 246 3.58 9.06 6.02
N PHE A 247 2.45 8.62 5.48
CA PHE A 247 2.30 7.39 4.73
C PHE A 247 2.22 7.62 3.22
N GLY A 248 1.38 8.57 2.78
CA GLY A 248 1.27 8.93 1.35
C GLY A 248 2.58 9.53 0.84
N ALA A 249 3.08 9.03 -0.27
CA ALA A 249 4.35 9.49 -0.86
C ALA A 249 4.23 10.93 -1.35
N PRO A 250 4.97 11.90 -0.80
CA PRO A 250 4.95 13.26 -1.31
C PRO A 250 5.73 13.36 -2.63
N LYS A 251 5.33 14.30 -3.49
CA LYS A 251 6.09 14.59 -4.72
C LYS A 251 7.50 15.08 -4.39
N ARG A 252 8.47 14.78 -5.25
CA ARG A 252 9.83 15.32 -5.09
C ARG A 252 9.81 16.84 -5.02
N GLY A 253 10.52 17.41 -4.06
CA GLY A 253 10.57 18.86 -3.81
C GLY A 253 9.35 19.41 -3.08
N ALA A 254 8.37 18.59 -2.70
CA ALA A 254 7.29 19.04 -1.83
C ALA A 254 7.84 19.45 -0.46
N THR A 255 7.39 20.59 0.02
CA THR A 255 7.76 21.15 1.33
C THR A 255 6.50 21.38 2.17
N ALA A 256 6.68 21.38 3.48
CA ALA A 256 5.63 21.69 4.44
C ALA A 256 6.13 22.69 5.48
N THR A 257 5.25 23.59 5.93
CA THR A 257 5.56 24.55 6.98
C THR A 257 5.06 24.02 8.33
N ILE A 258 5.98 23.78 9.24
CA ILE A 258 5.69 23.17 10.55
C ILE A 258 6.04 24.17 11.67
N ASP A 259 5.14 24.36 12.61
CA ASP A 259 5.44 25.05 13.87
C ASP A 259 6.29 24.14 14.77
N LEU A 260 7.58 24.40 14.82
CA LEU A 260 8.54 23.61 15.61
C LEU A 260 8.29 23.75 17.12
N ALA A 261 7.85 24.93 17.58
CA ALA A 261 7.54 25.15 18.99
C ALA A 261 6.32 24.32 19.39
N HIS A 262 5.30 24.24 18.52
CA HIS A 262 4.13 23.40 18.73
C HIS A 262 4.52 21.92 18.84
N LEU A 263 5.31 21.39 17.90
CA LEU A 263 5.79 20.00 17.95
C LEU A 263 6.54 19.69 19.24
N PHE A 264 7.48 20.59 19.61
CA PHE A 264 8.32 20.42 20.79
C PHE A 264 7.50 20.42 22.09
N LEU A 265 6.62 21.42 22.27
CA LEU A 265 5.83 21.58 23.48
C LEU A 265 4.75 20.51 23.65
N ASN A 266 4.26 19.94 22.55
CA ASN A 266 3.29 18.85 22.58
C ASN A 266 3.93 17.47 22.56
N GLY A 267 5.25 17.34 22.34
CA GLY A 267 5.92 16.05 22.25
C GLY A 267 5.45 15.22 21.06
N THR A 268 5.05 15.87 19.95
CA THR A 268 4.53 15.19 18.77
C THR A 268 5.64 14.47 18.03
N SER A 269 5.47 13.17 17.79
CA SER A 269 6.37 12.36 16.97
C SER A 269 5.93 12.38 15.50
N VAL A 270 6.90 12.48 14.58
CA VAL A 270 6.66 12.30 13.16
C VAL A 270 7.40 11.05 12.70
N VAL A 271 6.69 10.11 12.09
CA VAL A 271 7.25 8.88 11.54
C VAL A 271 6.88 8.73 10.07
N THR A 272 7.72 8.03 9.32
CA THR A 272 7.51 7.74 7.91
C THR A 272 7.45 6.24 7.68
N SER A 273 6.82 5.82 6.58
CA SER A 273 6.85 4.45 6.11
C SER A 273 7.04 4.42 4.60
N TYR A 274 7.77 3.44 4.12
CA TYR A 274 8.02 3.25 2.69
C TYR A 274 7.96 1.76 2.37
N ALA A 275 7.09 1.38 1.44
CA ALA A 275 6.90 0.01 0.94
C ALA A 275 6.66 -1.03 2.07
N SER A 276 7.03 -2.29 1.85
CA SER A 276 6.96 -3.39 2.82
C SER A 276 8.04 -4.43 2.49
N SER A 277 8.27 -5.37 3.37
CA SER A 277 9.16 -6.51 3.15
C SER A 277 8.41 -7.83 3.27
N GLU A 278 9.13 -8.95 3.09
CA GLU A 278 8.55 -10.29 3.12
C GLU A 278 7.83 -10.60 4.45
N LYS A 279 8.28 -10.01 5.54
CA LYS A 279 7.63 -10.14 6.86
C LYS A 279 6.20 -9.61 6.84
N GLU A 280 6.00 -8.43 6.28
CA GLU A 280 4.69 -7.80 6.22
C GLU A 280 3.81 -8.42 5.12
N THR A 281 4.39 -8.86 4.00
CA THR A 281 3.65 -9.59 2.97
C THR A 281 3.12 -10.93 3.47
N GLN A 282 3.91 -11.68 4.25
CA GLN A 282 3.44 -12.90 4.91
C GLN A 282 2.33 -12.61 5.93
N ALA A 283 2.45 -11.53 6.72
CA ALA A 283 1.41 -11.13 7.66
C ALA A 283 0.11 -10.73 6.95
N ALA A 284 0.20 -9.99 5.83
CA ALA A 284 -0.95 -9.64 5.01
C ALA A 284 -1.62 -10.89 4.41
N THR A 285 -0.83 -11.78 3.81
CA THR A 285 -1.31 -13.06 3.27
C THR A 285 -2.08 -13.86 4.31
N LYS A 286 -1.52 -13.97 5.52
CA LYS A 286 -2.19 -14.68 6.62
C LYS A 286 -3.50 -14.02 7.03
N LEU A 287 -3.56 -12.70 7.18
CA LEU A 287 -4.78 -11.97 7.55
C LEU A 287 -5.91 -12.18 6.55
N LEU A 288 -5.58 -12.20 5.25
CA LEU A 288 -6.55 -12.43 4.18
C LEU A 288 -6.98 -13.91 4.15
N ALA A 289 -6.05 -14.84 4.16
CA ALA A 289 -6.33 -16.27 4.10
C ALA A 289 -7.16 -16.77 5.31
N ASP A 290 -6.92 -16.24 6.49
CA ASP A 290 -7.70 -16.57 7.71
C ASP A 290 -9.09 -15.89 7.71
N GLY A 291 -9.41 -15.04 6.72
CA GLY A 291 -10.65 -14.25 6.72
C GLY A 291 -10.73 -13.22 7.86
N ALA A 292 -9.60 -12.95 8.52
CA ALA A 292 -9.53 -12.02 9.66
C ALA A 292 -9.69 -10.56 9.25
N LEU A 293 -9.45 -10.26 7.97
CA LEU A 293 -9.61 -8.95 7.38
C LEU A 293 -10.18 -9.08 5.96
N THR A 294 -11.26 -8.38 5.66
CA THR A 294 -11.84 -8.30 4.32
C THR A 294 -11.50 -6.96 3.69
N VAL A 295 -10.87 -6.98 2.52
CA VAL A 295 -10.49 -5.77 1.74
C VAL A 295 -10.98 -5.82 0.29
N THR A 296 -11.58 -6.92 -0.13
CA THR A 296 -12.11 -7.12 -1.49
C THR A 296 -13.26 -6.16 -1.84
N ASP A 297 -13.99 -5.67 -0.85
CA ASP A 297 -15.02 -4.63 -1.02
C ASP A 297 -14.45 -3.28 -1.49
N LEU A 298 -13.14 -3.09 -1.43
CA LEU A 298 -12.46 -1.93 -2.02
C LEU A 298 -12.25 -2.07 -3.53
N ILE A 299 -12.36 -3.28 -4.09
CA ILE A 299 -12.25 -3.53 -5.53
C ILE A 299 -13.55 -3.13 -6.21
N THR A 300 -13.53 -2.04 -6.97
CA THR A 300 -14.73 -1.52 -7.62
C THR A 300 -14.75 -1.72 -9.13
N HIS A 301 -13.58 -1.87 -9.75
CA HIS A 301 -13.46 -2.00 -11.21
C HIS A 301 -12.48 -3.09 -11.59
N ARG A 302 -12.79 -3.78 -12.69
CA ARG A 302 -11.97 -4.83 -13.28
C ARG A 302 -11.83 -4.56 -14.77
N PHE A 303 -10.62 -4.69 -15.27
CA PHE A 303 -10.29 -4.46 -16.67
C PHE A 303 -9.40 -5.61 -17.16
N PRO A 304 -9.62 -6.13 -18.38
CA PRO A 304 -8.64 -7.03 -18.98
C PRO A 304 -7.34 -6.26 -19.26
N LEU A 305 -6.21 -6.97 -19.36
CA LEU A 305 -4.90 -6.37 -19.62
C LEU A 305 -4.92 -5.48 -20.89
N SER A 306 -5.67 -5.86 -21.91
CA SER A 306 -5.87 -5.07 -23.12
C SER A 306 -6.52 -3.71 -22.91
N GLN A 307 -7.16 -3.48 -21.76
CA GLN A 307 -7.80 -2.22 -21.37
C GLN A 307 -7.06 -1.51 -20.25
N SER A 308 -5.77 -1.77 -20.05
CA SER A 308 -4.96 -1.14 -18.99
C SER A 308 -5.03 0.38 -18.99
N GLU A 309 -5.04 1.01 -20.18
CA GLU A 309 -5.16 2.47 -20.29
C GLU A 309 -6.47 2.99 -19.67
N GLN A 310 -7.57 2.27 -19.83
CA GLN A 310 -8.86 2.62 -19.22
C GLN A 310 -8.82 2.45 -17.70
N ALA A 311 -8.17 1.39 -17.21
CA ALA A 311 -7.96 1.17 -15.78
C ALA A 311 -7.16 2.34 -15.14
N PHE A 312 -6.08 2.75 -15.79
CA PHE A 312 -5.26 3.88 -15.36
C PHE A 312 -6.03 5.21 -15.40
N ALA A 313 -6.82 5.44 -16.46
CA ALA A 313 -7.65 6.63 -16.58
C ALA A 313 -8.70 6.70 -15.46
N ALA A 314 -9.42 5.60 -15.19
CA ALA A 314 -10.41 5.52 -14.12
C ALA A 314 -9.78 5.78 -12.74
N ALA A 315 -8.59 5.24 -12.49
CA ALA A 315 -7.86 5.46 -11.24
C ALA A 315 -7.36 6.91 -11.11
N ALA A 316 -6.81 7.48 -12.17
CA ALA A 316 -6.33 8.87 -12.18
C ALA A 316 -7.46 9.90 -11.99
N GLN A 317 -8.64 9.63 -12.55
CA GLN A 317 -9.83 10.47 -12.41
C GLN A 317 -10.60 10.22 -11.10
N GLN A 318 -10.10 9.34 -10.24
CA GLN A 318 -10.73 8.94 -8.97
C GLN A 318 -12.18 8.41 -9.14
N GLN A 319 -12.46 7.76 -10.27
CA GLN A 319 -13.76 7.16 -10.57
C GLN A 319 -13.91 5.75 -9.96
N CYS A 320 -12.83 5.20 -9.41
CA CYS A 320 -12.80 3.92 -8.73
C CYS A 320 -12.10 4.02 -7.37
N MET A 321 -12.38 3.08 -6.48
CA MET A 321 -11.58 2.88 -5.27
C MET A 321 -10.33 2.07 -5.63
N LYS A 322 -10.47 0.82 -6.01
CA LYS A 322 -9.39 -0.01 -6.52
C LYS A 322 -9.77 -0.57 -7.89
N ALA A 323 -8.92 -0.33 -8.87
CA ALA A 323 -9.00 -0.98 -10.17
C ALA A 323 -8.04 -2.17 -10.19
N LEU A 324 -8.51 -3.29 -10.72
CA LEU A 324 -7.70 -4.47 -11.01
C LEU A 324 -7.57 -4.66 -12.51
N ILE A 325 -6.41 -5.14 -12.92
CA ILE A 325 -6.14 -5.67 -14.25
C ILE A 325 -6.11 -7.19 -14.12
N THR A 326 -6.92 -7.87 -14.92
CA THR A 326 -7.07 -9.33 -14.93
C THR A 326 -6.67 -9.92 -16.27
N ASP A 327 -6.31 -11.21 -16.27
CA ASP A 327 -6.03 -12.00 -17.49
C ASP A 327 -7.29 -12.15 -18.35
#